data_04b10d2ccf41d0e7491d2f06de77f22a
#
_entry.id   04b10d2ccf41d0e7491d2f06de77f22a
#
_cell.length_a   1.000
_cell.length_b   1.000
_cell.length_c   1.000
_cell.angle_alpha   90.00
_cell.angle_beta   90.00
_cell.angle_gamma   90.00
#
_symmetry.space_group_name_H-M   'P 1'
#
loop_
_entity.id
_entity.type
_entity.pdbx_description
1 polymer ?
#
loop_
_entity_poly.entity_id
_entity_poly.type
_entity_poly.pdbx_seq_one_letter_code
_entity_poly.pdbx_strand_id
1 'polypeptide(L)'
;MQSDFSRRSFVLTGVAAGAAAVLPLPALALSDAQAKTLVDALVADINKVIASVKSEKAMYADFERIFNRYADVPTIARYALGADARSASSAQLSRFTAEFTRYISVKYGKRFREFIGGQIEVQGAKPVKTFIEVKTLAKLRGQAPFDVTFLVSDKAGKPLFFNMFIEGINMLLTERTEIGAMLDRRKGNLDALIEDLKAAG
;
A
#
# COMPACT_ATOMS: atom_id res chain seq x y z
N MET A 1 88.81 26.20 4.19
CA MET A 1 88.65 24.76 4.52
C MET A 1 87.25 24.36 4.14
N GLN A 2 87.17 23.53 3.15
CA GLN A 2 85.91 23.05 2.50
C GLN A 2 85.21 22.06 3.40
N SER A 3 83.88 22.03 3.37
CA SER A 3 83.13 20.84 3.63
C SER A 3 81.80 20.84 2.79
N ASP A 4 81.78 19.84 1.94
CA ASP A 4 80.70 19.56 1.03
C ASP A 4 79.39 19.11 1.76
N PHE A 5 78.25 19.68 1.39
CA PHE A 5 76.98 19.14 1.81
C PHE A 5 76.25 18.52 0.58
N SER A 6 76.19 17.20 0.65
CA SER A 6 75.55 16.31 -0.28
C SER A 6 74.02 16.58 -0.35
N ARG A 7 73.50 16.78 -1.56
CA ARG A 7 72.10 16.90 -1.86
C ARG A 7 71.46 15.51 -1.93
N ARG A 8 70.64 15.19 -0.94
CA ARG A 8 69.74 14.02 -1.03
C ARG A 8 68.37 14.52 -1.47
N SER A 9 68.02 14.23 -2.70
CA SER A 9 66.70 14.43 -3.28
C SER A 9 65.70 13.48 -2.62
N PHE A 10 64.75 14.02 -1.90
CA PHE A 10 63.55 13.30 -1.48
C PHE A 10 62.47 13.38 -2.58
N VAL A 11 62.25 12.27 -3.27
CA VAL A 11 61.11 12.12 -4.17
C VAL A 11 59.88 11.78 -3.33
N LEU A 12 58.97 12.72 -3.10
CA LEU A 12 57.67 12.48 -2.54
C LEU A 12 56.76 11.97 -3.65
N THR A 13 56.51 10.67 -3.68
CA THR A 13 55.48 10.06 -4.50
C THR A 13 54.13 10.30 -3.81
N GLY A 14 53.38 11.31 -4.25
CA GLY A 14 52.03 11.59 -3.79
C GLY A 14 51.05 10.58 -4.38
N VAL A 15 50.56 9.65 -3.57
CA VAL A 15 49.40 8.81 -3.93
C VAL A 15 48.15 9.67 -3.76
N ALA A 16 47.60 10.19 -4.83
CA ALA A 16 46.28 10.82 -4.86
C ALA A 16 45.22 9.73 -4.75
N ALA A 17 44.75 9.46 -3.52
CA ALA A 17 43.56 8.65 -3.30
C ALA A 17 42.31 9.50 -3.77
N GLY A 18 41.83 9.22 -4.97
CA GLY A 18 40.59 9.77 -5.46
C GLY A 18 39.42 9.25 -4.65
N ALA A 19 38.92 10.05 -3.70
CA ALA A 19 37.64 9.80 -3.06
C ALA A 19 36.55 10.01 -4.12
N ALA A 20 36.05 8.94 -4.70
CA ALA A 20 34.83 8.98 -5.50
C ALA A 20 33.66 9.37 -4.57
N ALA A 21 33.26 10.63 -4.61
CA ALA A 21 32.06 11.09 -3.93
C ALA A 21 30.86 10.39 -4.60
N VAL A 22 30.32 9.38 -3.94
CA VAL A 22 29.03 8.78 -4.33
C VAL A 22 27.97 9.82 -4.02
N LEU A 23 27.61 10.63 -5.03
CA LEU A 23 26.48 11.53 -4.93
C LEU A 23 25.22 10.68 -4.75
N PRO A 24 24.39 10.92 -3.72
CA PRO A 24 23.12 10.24 -3.60
C PRO A 24 22.28 10.60 -4.84
N LEU A 25 21.94 9.58 -5.63
CA LEU A 25 20.96 9.76 -6.70
C LEU A 25 19.67 10.27 -6.06
N PRO A 26 19.04 11.34 -6.61
CA PRO A 26 17.75 11.78 -6.11
C PRO A 26 16.80 10.59 -6.21
N ALA A 27 16.18 10.21 -5.09
CA ALA A 27 15.08 9.25 -5.11
C ALA A 27 14.03 9.84 -6.05
N LEU A 28 13.80 9.20 -7.19
CA LEU A 28 12.79 9.63 -8.14
C LEU A 28 11.44 9.56 -7.42
N ALA A 29 10.83 10.71 -7.17
CA ALA A 29 9.49 10.77 -6.61
C ALA A 29 8.52 10.01 -7.51
N LEU A 30 7.51 9.35 -6.91
CA LEU A 30 6.48 8.62 -7.63
C LEU A 30 5.87 9.51 -8.72
N SER A 31 5.91 9.04 -9.97
CA SER A 31 5.30 9.75 -11.10
C SER A 31 3.84 9.32 -11.32
N ASP A 32 3.05 10.20 -11.95
CA ASP A 32 1.68 9.91 -12.35
C ASP A 32 1.59 8.65 -13.22
N ALA A 33 2.56 8.46 -14.11
CA ALA A 33 2.65 7.29 -14.98
C ALA A 33 2.86 5.99 -14.19
N GLN A 34 3.72 5.99 -13.17
CA GLN A 34 3.95 4.83 -12.32
C GLN A 34 2.72 4.49 -11.48
N ALA A 35 2.06 5.50 -10.89
CA ALA A 35 0.84 5.31 -10.13
C ALA A 35 -0.30 4.79 -11.02
N LYS A 36 -0.45 5.35 -12.23
CA LYS A 36 -1.42 4.88 -13.22
C LYS A 36 -1.14 3.43 -13.62
N THR A 37 0.11 3.07 -13.89
CA THR A 37 0.50 1.68 -14.23
C THR A 37 0.14 0.70 -13.12
N LEU A 38 0.34 1.07 -11.84
CA LEU A 38 -0.09 0.26 -10.70
C LEU A 38 -1.61 0.01 -10.75
N VAL A 39 -2.40 1.08 -10.92
CA VAL A 39 -3.86 0.99 -10.89
C VAL A 39 -4.41 0.32 -12.16
N ASP A 40 -3.79 0.51 -13.32
CA ASP A 40 -4.13 -0.24 -14.55
C ASP A 40 -3.97 -1.76 -14.32
N ALA A 41 -2.87 -2.19 -13.69
CA ALA A 41 -2.63 -3.59 -13.38
C ALA A 41 -3.62 -4.14 -12.32
N LEU A 42 -3.91 -3.35 -11.28
CA LEU A 42 -4.92 -3.65 -10.27
C LEU A 42 -6.30 -3.84 -10.91
N VAL A 43 -6.73 -2.88 -11.73
CA VAL A 43 -8.02 -2.91 -12.43
C VAL A 43 -8.11 -4.09 -13.40
N ALA A 44 -7.02 -4.40 -14.12
CA ALA A 44 -6.99 -5.57 -15.00
C ALA A 44 -7.18 -6.88 -14.23
N ASP A 45 -6.56 -7.02 -13.05
CA ASP A 45 -6.75 -8.21 -12.20
C ASP A 45 -8.15 -8.25 -11.59
N ILE A 46 -8.73 -7.13 -11.16
CA ILE A 46 -10.12 -7.05 -10.71
C ILE A 46 -11.07 -7.45 -11.84
N ASN A 47 -10.93 -6.87 -13.03
CA ASN A 47 -11.79 -7.18 -14.18
C ASN A 47 -11.75 -8.67 -14.55
N LYS A 48 -10.58 -9.35 -14.43
CA LYS A 48 -10.49 -10.81 -14.60
C LYS A 48 -11.31 -11.57 -13.57
N VAL A 49 -11.31 -11.13 -12.30
CA VAL A 49 -12.08 -11.77 -11.23
C VAL A 49 -13.59 -11.61 -11.47
N ILE A 50 -14.05 -10.39 -11.74
CA ILE A 50 -15.49 -10.11 -11.98
C ILE A 50 -16.03 -10.67 -13.30
N ALA A 51 -15.17 -10.96 -14.27
CA ALA A 51 -15.54 -11.67 -15.50
C ALA A 51 -15.62 -13.19 -15.30
N SER A 52 -15.05 -13.72 -14.20
CA SER A 52 -15.03 -15.16 -13.94
C SER A 52 -16.19 -15.59 -13.05
N VAL A 53 -16.87 -16.69 -13.43
CA VAL A 53 -17.91 -17.31 -12.60
C VAL A 53 -17.21 -18.23 -11.59
N LYS A 54 -16.83 -17.67 -10.44
CA LYS A 54 -16.17 -18.41 -9.36
C LYS A 54 -17.08 -18.60 -8.15
N SER A 55 -16.75 -19.58 -7.31
CA SER A 55 -17.36 -19.70 -6.00
C SER A 55 -17.01 -18.49 -5.12
N GLU A 56 -17.86 -18.18 -4.16
CA GLU A 56 -17.66 -17.08 -3.22
C GLU A 56 -16.29 -17.17 -2.50
N LYS A 57 -15.95 -18.36 -2.01
CA LYS A 57 -14.65 -18.60 -1.36
C LYS A 57 -13.46 -18.35 -2.27
N ALA A 58 -13.56 -18.69 -3.57
CA ALA A 58 -12.51 -18.41 -4.53
C ALA A 58 -12.37 -16.91 -4.81
N MET A 59 -13.49 -16.15 -4.78
CA MET A 59 -13.46 -14.70 -4.92
C MET A 59 -12.81 -14.02 -3.71
N TYR A 60 -13.00 -14.53 -2.49
CA TYR A 60 -12.28 -14.02 -1.30
C TYR A 60 -10.78 -14.20 -1.42
N ALA A 61 -10.34 -15.38 -1.85
CA ALA A 61 -8.92 -15.65 -2.07
C ALA A 61 -8.31 -14.78 -3.19
N ASP A 62 -9.06 -14.55 -4.27
CA ASP A 62 -8.63 -13.63 -5.32
C ASP A 62 -8.52 -12.19 -4.81
N PHE A 63 -9.49 -11.73 -4.00
CA PHE A 63 -9.44 -10.39 -3.40
C PHE A 63 -8.23 -10.25 -2.47
N GLU A 64 -8.01 -11.24 -1.59
CA GLU A 64 -6.85 -11.24 -0.69
C GLU A 64 -5.53 -11.16 -1.45
N ARG A 65 -5.39 -11.92 -2.53
CA ARG A 65 -4.23 -11.89 -3.40
C ARG A 65 -4.03 -10.52 -4.06
N ILE A 66 -5.11 -9.92 -4.58
CA ILE A 66 -5.09 -8.58 -5.18
C ILE A 66 -4.74 -7.53 -4.13
N PHE A 67 -5.37 -7.58 -2.96
CA PHE A 67 -5.12 -6.64 -1.87
C PHE A 67 -3.66 -6.70 -1.41
N ASN A 68 -3.12 -7.90 -1.15
CA ASN A 68 -1.71 -8.07 -0.76
C ASN A 68 -0.71 -7.64 -1.83
N ARG A 69 -1.08 -7.72 -3.12
CA ARG A 69 -0.20 -7.36 -4.23
C ARG A 69 -0.10 -5.86 -4.45
N TYR A 70 -1.22 -5.14 -4.36
CA TYR A 70 -1.36 -3.76 -4.81
C TYR A 70 -1.52 -2.74 -3.69
N ALA A 71 -1.87 -3.16 -2.46
CA ALA A 71 -2.07 -2.30 -1.31
C ALA A 71 -0.86 -2.26 -0.38
N ASP A 72 -0.65 -1.11 0.27
CA ASP A 72 0.23 -0.99 1.44
C ASP A 72 -0.52 -1.49 2.69
N VAL A 73 -0.67 -2.82 2.76
CA VAL A 73 -1.44 -3.49 3.82
C VAL A 73 -0.97 -3.13 5.23
N PRO A 74 0.35 -3.10 5.53
CA PRO A 74 0.81 -2.71 6.86
C PRO A 74 0.40 -1.29 7.26
N THR A 75 0.47 -0.34 6.33
CA THR A 75 0.05 1.06 6.56
C THR A 75 -1.46 1.15 6.75
N ILE A 76 -2.25 0.46 5.94
CA ILE A 76 -3.71 0.41 6.03
C ILE A 76 -4.14 -0.19 7.37
N ALA A 77 -3.62 -1.35 7.75
CA ALA A 77 -3.93 -2.02 9.01
C ALA A 77 -3.56 -1.15 10.23
N ARG A 78 -2.36 -0.57 10.22
CA ARG A 78 -1.92 0.34 11.29
C ARG A 78 -2.83 1.56 11.42
N TYR A 79 -3.29 2.13 10.30
CA TYR A 79 -4.22 3.26 10.32
C TYR A 79 -5.60 2.84 10.84
N ALA A 80 -6.10 1.68 10.42
CA ALA A 80 -7.38 1.15 10.89
C ALA A 80 -7.38 0.90 12.41
N LEU A 81 -6.27 0.40 12.96
CA LEU A 81 -6.12 0.23 14.41
C LEU A 81 -6.01 1.57 15.16
N GLY A 82 -5.59 2.64 14.49
CA GLY A 82 -5.58 4.00 15.05
C GLY A 82 -4.49 4.23 16.09
N ALA A 83 -4.86 4.84 17.23
CA ALA A 83 -3.93 5.21 18.29
C ALA A 83 -3.30 3.97 18.95
N ASP A 84 -4.06 2.90 19.06
CA ASP A 84 -3.66 1.65 19.71
C ASP A 84 -2.51 0.93 18.99
N ALA A 85 -2.31 1.23 17.70
CA ALA A 85 -1.14 0.78 16.95
C ALA A 85 0.21 1.24 17.54
N ARG A 86 0.23 2.29 18.37
CA ARG A 86 1.46 2.79 19.01
C ARG A 86 1.85 2.00 20.26
N SER A 87 0.86 1.46 20.96
CA SER A 87 1.05 0.67 22.19
C SER A 87 1.14 -0.84 21.92
N ALA A 88 0.71 -1.28 20.74
CA ALA A 88 0.76 -2.68 20.34
C ALA A 88 2.20 -3.16 20.13
N SER A 89 2.50 -4.37 20.59
CA SER A 89 3.76 -5.05 20.30
C SER A 89 3.89 -5.40 18.80
N SER A 90 5.11 -5.60 18.32
CA SER A 90 5.35 -6.02 16.93
C SER A 90 4.63 -7.33 16.59
N ALA A 91 4.57 -8.26 17.55
CA ALA A 91 3.86 -9.54 17.39
C ALA A 91 2.35 -9.34 17.27
N GLN A 92 1.76 -8.45 18.08
CA GLN A 92 0.35 -8.09 17.98
C GLN A 92 0.02 -7.40 16.66
N LEU A 93 0.84 -6.44 16.22
CA LEU A 93 0.66 -5.76 14.94
C LEU A 93 0.74 -6.75 13.76
N SER A 94 1.65 -7.71 13.80
CA SER A 94 1.76 -8.73 12.76
C SER A 94 0.51 -9.61 12.70
N ARG A 95 0.03 -10.12 13.84
CA ARG A 95 -1.20 -10.92 13.92
C ARG A 95 -2.42 -10.11 13.50
N PHE A 96 -2.55 -8.88 14.01
CA PHE A 96 -3.64 -7.99 13.63
C PHE A 96 -3.65 -7.75 12.11
N THR A 97 -2.51 -7.44 11.51
CA THR A 97 -2.42 -7.20 10.06
C THR A 97 -2.87 -8.42 9.25
N ALA A 98 -2.48 -9.63 9.67
CA ALA A 98 -2.89 -10.86 8.99
C ALA A 98 -4.40 -11.09 9.07
N GLU A 99 -4.99 -11.00 10.27
CA GLU A 99 -6.44 -11.24 10.45
C GLU A 99 -7.28 -10.08 9.89
N PHE A 100 -6.80 -8.85 9.96
CA PHE A 100 -7.42 -7.69 9.29
C PHE A 100 -7.45 -7.89 7.77
N THR A 101 -6.37 -8.36 7.16
CA THR A 101 -6.32 -8.65 5.72
C THR A 101 -7.38 -9.68 5.33
N ARG A 102 -7.48 -10.75 6.09
CA ARG A 102 -8.48 -11.79 5.89
C ARG A 102 -9.91 -11.26 6.05
N TYR A 103 -10.17 -10.54 7.14
CA TYR A 103 -11.45 -9.90 7.42
C TYR A 103 -11.88 -8.97 6.27
N ILE A 104 -11.00 -8.06 5.82
CA ILE A 104 -11.23 -7.17 4.69
C ILE A 104 -11.50 -7.96 3.41
N SER A 105 -10.77 -9.06 3.19
CA SER A 105 -10.92 -9.89 1.98
C SER A 105 -12.28 -10.57 1.93
N VAL A 106 -12.81 -11.04 3.05
CA VAL A 106 -14.17 -11.59 3.13
C VAL A 106 -15.21 -10.50 3.01
N LYS A 107 -15.08 -9.40 3.76
CA LYS A 107 -16.01 -8.28 3.78
C LYS A 107 -16.23 -7.68 2.38
N TYR A 108 -15.13 -7.38 1.68
CA TYR A 108 -15.20 -6.79 0.34
C TYR A 108 -15.33 -7.84 -0.76
N GLY A 109 -14.80 -9.04 -0.56
CA GLY A 109 -14.95 -10.15 -1.49
C GLY A 109 -16.42 -10.53 -1.72
N LYS A 110 -17.27 -10.44 -0.69
CA LYS A 110 -18.74 -10.61 -0.82
C LYS A 110 -19.34 -9.59 -1.79
N ARG A 111 -18.89 -8.35 -1.75
CA ARG A 111 -19.36 -7.28 -2.64
C ARG A 111 -18.89 -7.46 -4.09
N PHE A 112 -17.77 -8.16 -4.33
CA PHE A 112 -17.31 -8.44 -5.69
C PHE A 112 -18.33 -9.25 -6.53
N ARG A 113 -19.22 -9.99 -5.90
CA ARG A 113 -20.32 -10.67 -6.62
C ARG A 113 -21.29 -9.69 -7.28
N GLU A 114 -21.50 -8.53 -6.67
CA GLU A 114 -22.33 -7.45 -7.23
C GLU A 114 -21.65 -6.84 -8.46
N PHE A 115 -20.35 -6.99 -8.59
CA PHE A 115 -19.54 -6.50 -9.71
C PHE A 115 -19.50 -7.49 -10.90
N ILE A 116 -20.02 -8.72 -10.76
CA ILE A 116 -19.98 -9.72 -11.85
C ILE A 116 -20.67 -9.18 -13.09
N GLY A 117 -19.94 -9.19 -14.22
CA GLY A 117 -20.38 -8.65 -15.51
C GLY A 117 -20.33 -7.12 -15.62
N GLY A 118 -19.73 -6.46 -14.63
CA GLY A 118 -19.35 -5.05 -14.71
C GLY A 118 -17.93 -4.87 -15.26
N GLN A 119 -17.47 -3.62 -15.27
CA GLN A 119 -16.14 -3.22 -15.71
C GLN A 119 -15.66 -2.02 -14.90
N ILE A 120 -14.35 -1.98 -14.62
CA ILE A 120 -13.70 -0.80 -14.06
C ILE A 120 -12.71 -0.26 -15.11
N GLU A 121 -12.68 1.08 -15.27
CA GLU A 121 -11.84 1.76 -16.26
C GLU A 121 -11.01 2.85 -15.57
N VAL A 122 -9.71 2.92 -15.86
CA VAL A 122 -8.86 3.99 -15.35
C VAL A 122 -9.07 5.25 -16.18
N GLN A 123 -9.37 6.37 -15.51
CA GLN A 123 -9.66 7.65 -16.16
C GLN A 123 -8.43 8.55 -16.23
N GLY A 124 -7.60 8.59 -15.18
CA GLY A 124 -6.41 9.42 -15.14
C GLY A 124 -5.74 9.45 -13.78
N ALA A 125 -4.57 10.07 -13.73
CA ALA A 125 -3.79 10.25 -12.51
C ALA A 125 -3.41 11.73 -12.36
N LYS A 126 -3.34 12.23 -11.12
CA LYS A 126 -2.87 13.58 -10.79
C LYS A 126 -2.11 13.60 -9.47
N PRO A 127 -1.05 14.41 -9.34
CA PRO A 127 -0.32 14.57 -8.09
C PRO A 127 -1.16 15.35 -7.07
N VAL A 128 -1.11 14.92 -5.80
CA VAL A 128 -1.71 15.62 -4.67
C VAL A 128 -0.74 15.59 -3.50
N LYS A 129 -0.03 16.69 -3.26
CA LYS A 129 0.97 16.78 -2.19
C LYS A 129 2.04 15.68 -2.30
N THR A 130 1.96 14.65 -1.45
CA THR A 130 2.96 13.58 -1.33
C THR A 130 2.48 12.24 -1.87
N PHE A 131 1.38 12.21 -2.63
CA PHE A 131 0.81 11.00 -3.23
C PHE A 131 0.16 11.33 -4.58
N ILE A 132 -0.21 10.31 -5.32
CA ILE A 132 -0.91 10.43 -6.59
C ILE A 132 -2.34 9.92 -6.41
N GLU A 133 -3.31 10.72 -6.84
CA GLU A 133 -4.70 10.26 -7.03
C GLU A 133 -4.84 9.62 -8.40
N VAL A 134 -5.37 8.39 -8.44
CA VAL A 134 -5.74 7.72 -9.69
C VAL A 134 -7.24 7.49 -9.70
N LYS A 135 -7.93 8.18 -10.61
CA LYS A 135 -9.38 8.04 -10.78
C LYS A 135 -9.72 6.87 -11.67
N THR A 136 -10.74 6.12 -11.27
CA THR A 136 -11.35 5.05 -12.06
C THR A 136 -12.87 5.23 -12.06
N LEU A 137 -13.52 4.71 -13.09
CA LEU A 137 -14.98 4.66 -13.23
C LEU A 137 -15.43 3.21 -13.18
N ALA A 138 -16.26 2.87 -12.21
CA ALA A 138 -16.90 1.57 -12.11
C ALA A 138 -18.25 1.59 -12.85
N LYS A 139 -18.46 0.65 -13.76
CA LYS A 139 -19.69 0.44 -14.54
C LYS A 139 -20.24 -0.92 -14.17
N LEU A 140 -21.26 -0.95 -13.33
CA LEU A 140 -21.89 -2.18 -12.87
C LEU A 140 -23.23 -2.42 -13.57
N ARG A 141 -23.62 -3.68 -13.65
CA ARG A 141 -24.90 -4.06 -14.25
C ARG A 141 -26.07 -3.51 -13.43
N GLY A 142 -26.97 -2.76 -14.05
CA GLY A 142 -28.16 -2.24 -13.39
C GLY A 142 -27.94 -1.08 -12.43
N GLN A 143 -26.74 -0.50 -12.40
CA GLN A 143 -26.41 0.66 -11.57
C GLN A 143 -25.84 1.79 -12.43
N ALA A 144 -26.00 3.02 -11.98
CA ALA A 144 -25.30 4.15 -12.59
C ALA A 144 -23.79 4.00 -12.38
N PRO A 145 -22.96 4.41 -13.37
CA PRO A 145 -21.52 4.43 -13.17
C PRO A 145 -21.14 5.32 -11.99
N PHE A 146 -20.13 4.90 -11.23
CA PHE A 146 -19.65 5.64 -10.06
C PHE A 146 -18.12 5.72 -10.00
N ASP A 147 -17.63 6.75 -9.30
CA ASP A 147 -16.20 7.02 -9.18
C ASP A 147 -15.57 6.17 -8.08
N VAL A 148 -14.40 5.60 -8.39
CA VAL A 148 -13.47 5.03 -7.40
C VAL A 148 -12.12 5.71 -7.58
N THR A 149 -11.60 6.33 -6.52
CA THR A 149 -10.31 7.02 -6.55
C THR A 149 -9.32 6.32 -5.63
N PHE A 150 -8.18 5.89 -6.19
CA PHE A 150 -7.08 5.29 -5.42
C PHE A 150 -6.05 6.34 -5.05
N LEU A 151 -5.55 6.32 -3.80
CA LEU A 151 -4.41 7.11 -3.36
C LEU A 151 -3.17 6.21 -3.36
N VAL A 152 -2.20 6.55 -4.21
CA VAL A 152 -0.96 5.78 -4.42
C VAL A 152 0.23 6.53 -3.86
N SER A 153 1.12 5.84 -3.14
CA SER A 153 2.41 6.38 -2.70
C SER A 153 3.51 5.34 -2.84
N ASP A 154 4.76 5.78 -2.80
CA ASP A 154 5.97 4.94 -2.84
C ASP A 154 6.67 4.82 -1.48
N LYS A 155 6.05 5.29 -0.40
CA LYS A 155 6.62 5.27 0.96
C LYS A 155 7.02 3.87 1.46
N ALA A 156 6.41 2.84 0.90
CA ALA A 156 6.74 1.44 1.17
C ALA A 156 7.92 0.92 0.33
N GLY A 157 8.68 1.81 -0.36
CA GLY A 157 9.80 1.47 -1.24
C GLY A 157 9.39 1.08 -2.66
N LYS A 158 8.10 1.03 -2.95
CA LYS A 158 7.51 0.79 -4.28
C LYS A 158 6.12 1.41 -4.35
N PRO A 159 5.58 1.70 -5.55
CA PRO A 159 4.21 2.15 -5.70
C PRO A 159 3.21 1.15 -5.12
N LEU A 160 2.36 1.59 -4.18
CA LEU A 160 1.23 0.84 -3.61
C LEU A 160 0.09 1.82 -3.32
N PHE A 161 -1.16 1.38 -3.43
CA PHE A 161 -2.26 2.18 -2.91
C PHE A 161 -2.38 2.00 -1.40
N PHE A 162 -2.68 3.09 -0.68
CA PHE A 162 -2.85 3.08 0.77
C PHE A 162 -4.25 3.51 1.23
N ASN A 163 -5.07 4.01 0.31
CA ASN A 163 -6.46 4.38 0.55
C ASN A 163 -7.24 4.38 -0.76
N MET A 164 -8.56 4.31 -0.66
CA MET A 164 -9.45 4.56 -1.78
C MET A 164 -10.72 5.29 -1.31
N PHE A 165 -11.32 6.00 -2.25
CA PHE A 165 -12.63 6.63 -2.09
C PHE A 165 -13.60 5.96 -3.06
N ILE A 166 -14.79 5.64 -2.58
CA ILE A 166 -15.91 5.14 -3.39
C ILE A 166 -17.02 6.18 -3.29
N GLU A 167 -17.38 6.82 -4.37
CA GLU A 167 -18.37 7.93 -4.38
C GLU A 167 -18.08 9.00 -3.33
N GLY A 168 -16.81 9.33 -3.13
CA GLY A 168 -16.36 10.31 -2.14
C GLY A 168 -16.26 9.79 -0.70
N ILE A 169 -16.71 8.56 -0.40
CA ILE A 169 -16.58 7.94 0.91
C ILE A 169 -15.17 7.41 1.10
N ASN A 170 -14.49 7.89 2.15
CA ASN A 170 -13.13 7.45 2.49
C ASN A 170 -13.15 6.07 3.16
N MET A 171 -12.74 5.04 2.40
CA MET A 171 -12.81 3.66 2.87
C MET A 171 -11.87 3.38 4.05
N LEU A 172 -10.67 3.98 4.05
CA LEU A 172 -9.72 3.81 5.15
C LEU A 172 -10.26 4.41 6.47
N LEU A 173 -10.94 5.55 6.40
CA LEU A 173 -11.59 6.15 7.56
C LEU A 173 -12.78 5.30 8.04
N THR A 174 -13.56 4.75 7.12
CA THR A 174 -14.65 3.81 7.43
C THR A 174 -14.12 2.59 8.20
N GLU A 175 -13.06 1.96 7.70
CA GLU A 175 -12.45 0.81 8.39
C GLU A 175 -11.90 1.19 9.77
N ARG A 176 -11.27 2.35 9.90
CA ARG A 176 -10.80 2.85 11.20
C ARG A 176 -11.93 2.99 12.20
N THR A 177 -13.07 3.52 11.78
CA THR A 177 -14.25 3.70 12.65
C THR A 177 -14.80 2.34 13.09
N GLU A 178 -14.87 1.39 12.18
CA GLU A 178 -15.40 0.05 12.47
C GLU A 178 -14.48 -0.75 13.38
N ILE A 179 -13.18 -0.80 13.08
CA ILE A 179 -12.17 -1.46 13.90
C ILE A 179 -12.10 -0.83 15.29
N GLY A 180 -12.15 0.52 15.39
CA GLY A 180 -12.22 1.23 16.66
C GLY A 180 -13.43 0.80 17.48
N ALA A 181 -14.63 0.77 16.90
CA ALA A 181 -15.84 0.30 17.58
C ALA A 181 -15.77 -1.19 17.99
N MET A 182 -15.09 -2.04 17.22
CA MET A 182 -14.85 -3.43 17.63
C MET A 182 -13.89 -3.51 18.83
N LEU A 183 -12.81 -2.73 18.83
CA LEU A 183 -11.85 -2.67 19.94
C LEU A 183 -12.49 -2.11 21.22
N ASP A 184 -13.33 -1.09 21.10
CA ASP A 184 -14.07 -0.51 22.23
C ASP A 184 -14.99 -1.54 22.90
N ARG A 185 -15.70 -2.38 22.12
CA ARG A 185 -16.48 -3.51 22.64
C ARG A 185 -15.63 -4.51 23.42
N ARG A 186 -14.35 -4.61 23.10
CA ARG A 186 -13.35 -5.45 23.80
C ARG A 186 -12.57 -4.66 24.88
N LYS A 187 -13.02 -3.44 25.23
CA LYS A 187 -12.40 -2.58 26.27
C LYS A 187 -10.90 -2.32 26.00
N GLY A 188 -10.53 -2.16 24.73
CA GLY A 188 -9.14 -1.94 24.29
C GLY A 188 -8.27 -3.21 24.26
N ASN A 189 -8.85 -4.40 24.46
CA ASN A 189 -8.09 -5.65 24.38
C ASN A 189 -7.84 -6.04 22.92
N LEU A 190 -6.63 -5.77 22.43
CA LEU A 190 -6.23 -6.03 21.06
C LEU A 190 -6.20 -7.54 20.71
N ASP A 191 -5.80 -8.41 21.63
CA ASP A 191 -5.78 -9.84 21.37
C ASP A 191 -7.22 -10.40 21.20
N ALA A 192 -8.18 -9.88 21.97
CA ALA A 192 -9.58 -10.24 21.80
C ALA A 192 -10.15 -9.72 20.46
N LEU A 193 -9.75 -8.52 20.01
CA LEU A 193 -10.11 -7.99 18.69
C LEU A 193 -9.55 -8.89 17.58
N ILE A 194 -8.30 -9.34 17.69
CA ILE A 194 -7.67 -10.23 16.71
C ILE A 194 -8.47 -11.53 16.56
N GLU A 195 -8.93 -12.14 17.66
CA GLU A 195 -9.77 -13.33 17.62
C GLU A 195 -11.14 -13.04 16.99
N ASP A 196 -11.73 -11.86 17.23
CA ASP A 196 -12.99 -11.47 16.56
C ASP A 196 -12.81 -11.35 15.05
N LEU A 197 -11.71 -10.72 14.59
CA LEU A 197 -11.41 -10.60 13.16
C LEU A 197 -11.21 -11.97 12.51
N LYS A 198 -10.51 -12.87 13.19
CA LYS A 198 -10.30 -14.26 12.76
C LYS A 198 -11.61 -15.04 12.61
N ALA A 199 -12.56 -14.82 13.52
CA ALA A 199 -13.87 -15.47 13.47
C ALA A 199 -14.77 -14.91 12.37
N ALA A 200 -14.56 -13.65 11.95
CA ALA A 200 -15.34 -12.96 10.93
C ALA A 200 -14.77 -13.07 9.50
N GLY A 201 -13.51 -13.55 9.38
CA GLY A 201 -12.73 -13.67 8.14
C GLY A 201 -12.66 -15.08 7.52
#